data_3da331c94b1ec668bca6b25b8292cb18
#
_entry.id   3da331c94b1ec668bca6b25b8292cb18
#
_cell.length_a   1.000
_cell.length_b   1.000
_cell.length_c   1.000
_cell.angle_alpha   90.00
_cell.angle_beta   90.00
_cell.angle_gamma   90.00
#
_symmetry.space_group_name_H-M   'P 1'
#
loop_
_entity.id
_entity.type
_entity.pdbx_description
1 polymer ?
#
loop_
_entity_poly.entity_id
_entity_poly.type
_entity_poly.pdbx_seq_one_letter_code
_entity_poly.pdbx_strand_id
1 'polypeptide(L)'
;EQDSTLVNVSPGYSMMDYPEELENEGIADISVGSNFSAGVDVNGNVYVWGKTKVSRVIDVADVPKEVQKAKITQIAAGFDHIVAVDDKGTVYCWGNARLGQTKLPQELSENNRFHNFKITKVFASHQFSAALTDDNRLLLWGNANFADIGMDKELYDGHVVDAALTDTAYIVLLDDGSVAYSGDKATSLLATDIPAGAKSGVVSIAATANSVAALKNDGTVLTWGVTTRGEGAIPQFTAKPVKIEGGRYHYTAVLEDGNASSWGHNRYKQINVPTELTNDSVDVKNIFTGYYQNYAIDANGKMHTWGLKGFLLGTDDLGRDIFARLVNGGKMTMTIGALSVVISTIIGILLGGIAGYFGGFLDMAIMRIAEVVSSMPFIPFAMILSAVLGSQVSVEQRMYIIMVILGLLSWPGLCRQVRAQMFAQREMEYVTAAKTIGVKENKIIFKHIIPNVMSVVLVSITLSFGTSMLTESTLSYLGFGIPAPTPTWGNMLSNANNSVIIQNYWWNWVFVGLIFGLSCVCINLIGDGLRDALDPKSNER
;
A
#
# COMPACT_ATOMS: atom_id res chain seq x y z
N GLU A 1 15.75 -3.49 5.33
CA GLU A 1 14.81 -3.45 6.49
C GLU A 1 13.39 -3.33 5.96
N GLN A 2 12.54 -4.25 6.38
CA GLN A 2 11.13 -4.21 6.00
C GLN A 2 10.51 -3.01 6.72
N ASP A 3 9.96 -2.05 5.97
CA ASP A 3 9.33 -0.87 6.56
C ASP A 3 8.09 -1.31 7.36
N SER A 4 8.19 -1.27 8.69
CA SER A 4 7.13 -1.68 9.61
C SER A 4 5.85 -0.82 9.53
N THR A 5 5.87 0.23 8.71
CA THR A 5 4.68 1.06 8.43
C THR A 5 3.82 0.51 7.29
N LEU A 6 4.27 -0.55 6.59
CA LEU A 6 3.54 -1.12 5.47
C LEU A 6 2.37 -1.98 5.94
N VAL A 7 1.23 -1.80 5.32
CA VAL A 7 -0.01 -2.54 5.61
C VAL A 7 -0.42 -3.33 4.38
N ASN A 8 -0.63 -4.63 4.55
CA ASN A 8 -1.12 -5.51 3.49
C ASN A 8 -2.63 -5.62 3.56
N VAL A 9 -3.31 -5.05 2.58
CA VAL A 9 -4.78 -4.97 2.49
C VAL A 9 -5.25 -5.62 1.20
N SER A 10 -6.28 -6.48 1.29
CA SER A 10 -6.94 -7.08 0.12
C SER A 10 -7.88 -6.10 -0.59
N PRO A 11 -8.25 -6.34 -1.86
CA PRO A 11 -9.23 -5.53 -2.58
C PRO A 11 -10.58 -5.48 -1.87
N GLY A 12 -11.27 -4.35 -1.99
CA GLY A 12 -12.60 -4.16 -1.43
C GLY A 12 -12.66 -4.05 0.09
N TYR A 13 -11.52 -3.95 0.74
CA TYR A 13 -11.41 -3.83 2.18
C TYR A 13 -11.49 -2.37 2.57
N SER A 14 -12.53 -1.98 3.29
CA SER A 14 -12.56 -0.73 4.03
C SER A 14 -12.33 -1.01 5.51
N MET A 15 -11.28 -0.42 6.06
CA MET A 15 -10.97 -0.56 7.50
C MET A 15 -11.75 0.46 8.34
N MET A 16 -12.52 1.32 7.69
CA MET A 16 -13.32 2.37 8.32
C MET A 16 -14.82 2.07 8.27
N ASP A 17 -15.23 1.01 7.58
CA ASP A 17 -16.63 0.59 7.54
C ASP A 17 -16.93 -0.22 8.80
N TYR A 18 -17.42 0.46 9.81
CA TYR A 18 -17.89 -0.17 11.04
C TYR A 18 -19.37 -0.62 10.89
N PRO A 19 -19.82 -1.62 11.67
CA PRO A 19 -21.22 -2.02 11.69
C PRO A 19 -22.13 -0.88 12.19
N GLU A 20 -23.15 -0.50 11.40
CA GLU A 20 -24.10 0.55 11.77
C GLU A 20 -24.87 0.20 13.06
N GLU A 21 -25.05 -1.08 13.34
CA GLU A 21 -25.67 -1.58 14.56
C GLU A 21 -24.94 -1.12 15.82
N LEU A 22 -23.60 -1.05 15.78
CA LEU A 22 -22.78 -0.57 16.90
C LEU A 22 -23.08 0.90 17.23
N GLU A 23 -23.28 1.74 16.22
CA GLU A 23 -23.64 3.15 16.43
C GLU A 23 -25.09 3.30 16.91
N ASN A 24 -26.01 2.54 16.31
CA ASN A 24 -27.44 2.60 16.64
C ASN A 24 -27.75 2.12 18.07
N GLU A 25 -27.08 1.10 18.56
CA GLU A 25 -27.24 0.58 19.93
C GLU A 25 -26.51 1.42 20.98
N GLY A 26 -25.58 2.28 20.54
CA GLY A 26 -24.74 3.10 21.39
C GLY A 26 -23.40 2.44 21.73
N ILE A 27 -22.32 3.18 21.53
CA ILE A 27 -20.95 2.68 21.65
C ILE A 27 -20.48 2.77 23.10
N ALA A 28 -20.07 1.66 23.68
CA ALA A 28 -19.44 1.60 25.00
C ALA A 28 -17.91 1.69 24.89
N ASP A 29 -17.29 0.89 23.99
CA ASP A 29 -15.84 0.85 23.82
C ASP A 29 -15.46 0.44 22.39
N ILE A 30 -14.30 0.94 21.92
CA ILE A 30 -13.67 0.53 20.66
C ILE A 30 -12.18 0.31 20.88
N SER A 31 -11.64 -0.73 20.29
CA SER A 31 -10.20 -0.94 20.21
C SER A 31 -9.78 -1.30 18.80
N VAL A 32 -8.66 -0.75 18.37
CA VAL A 32 -8.17 -0.84 17.01
C VAL A 32 -6.91 -1.69 16.96
N GLY A 33 -7.01 -2.87 16.36
CA GLY A 33 -5.90 -3.77 16.12
C GLY A 33 -5.11 -3.44 14.84
N SER A 34 -4.29 -4.39 14.38
CA SER A 34 -3.38 -4.12 13.25
C SER A 34 -4.11 -3.89 11.92
N ASN A 35 -5.08 -4.74 11.61
CA ASN A 35 -5.84 -4.72 10.37
C ASN A 35 -7.34 -4.92 10.58
N PHE A 36 -7.79 -4.94 11.82
CA PHE A 36 -9.17 -5.08 12.25
C PHE A 36 -9.43 -4.16 13.42
N SER A 37 -10.69 -3.90 13.69
CA SER A 37 -11.15 -3.18 14.86
C SER A 37 -12.19 -4.01 15.58
N ALA A 38 -12.34 -3.81 16.87
CA ALA A 38 -13.35 -4.44 17.68
C ALA A 38 -14.08 -3.37 18.51
N GLY A 39 -15.38 -3.52 18.70
CA GLY A 39 -16.19 -2.60 19.48
C GLY A 39 -17.21 -3.34 20.32
N VAL A 40 -17.68 -2.65 21.34
CA VAL A 40 -18.72 -3.12 22.26
C VAL A 40 -19.82 -2.06 22.34
N ASP A 41 -21.06 -2.46 22.23
CA ASP A 41 -22.21 -1.58 22.46
C ASP A 41 -22.55 -1.47 23.97
N VAL A 42 -23.46 -0.58 24.33
CA VAL A 42 -23.89 -0.39 25.72
C VAL A 42 -24.61 -1.63 26.30
N ASN A 43 -25.07 -2.55 25.46
CA ASN A 43 -25.73 -3.81 25.87
C ASN A 43 -24.69 -4.90 26.15
N GLY A 44 -23.43 -4.70 25.73
CA GLY A 44 -22.33 -5.64 25.90
C GLY A 44 -22.13 -6.60 24.72
N ASN A 45 -22.75 -6.32 23.55
CA ASN A 45 -22.53 -7.09 22.33
C ASN A 45 -21.20 -6.70 21.68
N VAL A 46 -20.48 -7.69 21.16
CA VAL A 46 -19.17 -7.51 20.52
C VAL A 46 -19.29 -7.50 19.01
N TYR A 47 -18.68 -6.53 18.39
CA TYR A 47 -18.56 -6.35 16.94
C TYR A 47 -17.10 -6.36 16.52
N VAL A 48 -16.78 -7.05 15.44
CA VAL A 48 -15.41 -7.09 14.88
C VAL A 48 -15.48 -6.83 13.38
N TRP A 49 -14.72 -5.88 12.89
CA TRP A 49 -14.72 -5.49 11.49
C TRP A 49 -13.30 -5.23 10.96
N GLY A 50 -13.17 -5.01 9.65
CA GLY A 50 -11.90 -4.88 9.00
C GLY A 50 -11.36 -6.22 8.48
N LYS A 51 -10.04 -6.42 8.40
CA LYS A 51 -9.42 -7.68 7.99
C LYS A 51 -9.34 -8.64 9.17
N THR A 52 -10.41 -9.36 9.44
CA THR A 52 -10.56 -10.21 10.62
C THR A 52 -9.79 -11.54 10.53
N LYS A 53 -9.52 -12.04 9.31
CA LYS A 53 -8.69 -13.24 9.11
C LYS A 53 -7.23 -12.92 9.31
N VAL A 54 -6.71 -13.19 10.50
CA VAL A 54 -5.31 -12.97 10.89
C VAL A 54 -4.40 -14.11 10.43
N SER A 55 -4.96 -15.27 10.09
CA SER A 55 -4.28 -16.40 9.47
C SER A 55 -5.22 -17.22 8.58
N ARG A 56 -4.71 -18.30 7.95
CA ARG A 56 -5.56 -19.21 7.13
C ARG A 56 -6.66 -19.90 7.95
N VAL A 57 -6.46 -20.07 9.25
CA VAL A 57 -7.33 -20.85 10.14
C VAL A 57 -7.91 -20.03 11.30
N ILE A 58 -7.48 -18.78 11.48
CA ILE A 58 -7.91 -17.93 12.58
C ILE A 58 -8.62 -16.71 12.03
N ASP A 59 -9.88 -16.55 12.40
CA ASP A 59 -10.67 -15.35 12.16
C ASP A 59 -11.06 -14.77 13.53
N VAL A 60 -10.64 -13.54 13.82
CA VAL A 60 -10.97 -12.88 15.09
C VAL A 60 -12.44 -12.46 15.16
N ALA A 61 -13.17 -12.48 14.04
CA ALA A 61 -14.61 -12.29 14.00
C ALA A 61 -15.39 -13.53 14.47
N ASP A 62 -14.75 -14.69 14.59
CA ASP A 62 -15.33 -15.87 15.22
C ASP A 62 -15.36 -15.70 16.75
N VAL A 63 -16.22 -14.80 17.21
CA VAL A 63 -16.38 -14.49 18.66
C VAL A 63 -16.80 -15.73 19.42
N PRO A 64 -16.10 -16.14 20.51
CA PRO A 64 -16.45 -17.31 21.30
C PRO A 64 -17.87 -17.23 21.86
N LYS A 65 -18.55 -18.40 21.97
CA LYS A 65 -19.95 -18.46 22.45
C LYS A 65 -20.10 -17.95 23.88
N GLU A 66 -19.08 -18.09 24.69
CA GLU A 66 -19.03 -17.58 26.07
C GLU A 66 -19.07 -16.05 26.06
N VAL A 67 -18.30 -15.41 25.19
CA VAL A 67 -18.28 -13.96 25.01
C VAL A 67 -19.60 -13.42 24.48
N GLN A 68 -20.25 -14.14 23.54
CA GLN A 68 -21.56 -13.75 22.99
C GLN A 68 -22.69 -13.77 24.04
N LYS A 69 -22.49 -14.50 25.15
CA LYS A 69 -23.47 -14.59 26.25
C LYS A 69 -23.14 -13.66 27.41
N ALA A 70 -21.94 -13.15 27.47
CA ALA A 70 -21.47 -12.24 28.49
C ALA A 70 -21.83 -10.81 28.16
N LYS A 71 -22.02 -9.98 29.16
CA LYS A 71 -22.15 -8.53 28.97
C LYS A 71 -20.76 -7.92 29.02
N ILE A 72 -20.14 -7.77 27.85
CA ILE A 72 -18.81 -7.19 27.73
C ILE A 72 -18.87 -5.69 28.03
N THR A 73 -17.90 -5.19 28.80
CA THR A 73 -17.81 -3.77 29.19
C THR A 73 -16.62 -3.07 28.59
N GLN A 74 -15.55 -3.82 28.25
CA GLN A 74 -14.36 -3.28 27.59
C GLN A 74 -13.72 -4.32 26.68
N ILE A 75 -13.08 -3.85 25.62
CA ILE A 75 -12.39 -4.68 24.64
C ILE A 75 -11.02 -4.09 24.29
N ALA A 76 -10.02 -4.93 24.08
CA ALA A 76 -8.68 -4.55 23.66
C ALA A 76 -8.22 -5.42 22.49
N ALA A 77 -7.90 -4.80 21.36
CA ALA A 77 -7.44 -5.46 20.14
C ALA A 77 -5.92 -5.31 20.00
N GLY A 78 -5.21 -6.44 19.97
CA GLY A 78 -3.80 -6.51 19.71
C GLY A 78 -3.48 -6.64 18.22
N PHE A 79 -2.30 -7.20 17.90
CA PHE A 79 -1.92 -7.39 16.50
C PHE A 79 -2.81 -8.41 15.79
N ASP A 80 -3.08 -9.55 16.43
CA ASP A 80 -3.78 -10.69 15.86
C ASP A 80 -4.65 -11.45 16.89
N HIS A 81 -4.97 -10.80 18.02
CA HIS A 81 -5.79 -11.34 19.10
C HIS A 81 -6.64 -10.25 19.74
N ILE A 82 -7.65 -10.64 20.49
CA ILE A 82 -8.56 -9.76 21.23
C ILE A 82 -8.64 -10.23 22.68
N VAL A 83 -8.69 -9.27 23.58
CA VAL A 83 -8.97 -9.43 25.01
C VAL A 83 -10.24 -8.66 25.35
N ALA A 84 -11.13 -9.23 26.13
CA ALA A 84 -12.36 -8.58 26.58
C ALA A 84 -12.62 -8.86 28.07
N VAL A 85 -13.33 -7.95 28.72
CA VAL A 85 -13.77 -8.15 30.10
C VAL A 85 -15.26 -7.86 30.21
N ASP A 86 -15.97 -8.69 30.98
CA ASP A 86 -17.41 -8.54 31.24
C ASP A 86 -17.70 -7.69 32.50
N ASP A 87 -18.98 -7.45 32.77
CA ASP A 87 -19.45 -6.68 33.93
C ASP A 87 -19.19 -7.37 35.30
N LYS A 88 -18.77 -8.64 35.27
CA LYS A 88 -18.38 -9.42 36.45
C LYS A 88 -16.88 -9.40 36.70
N GLY A 89 -16.11 -8.87 35.78
CA GLY A 89 -14.64 -8.87 35.80
C GLY A 89 -14.02 -10.16 35.25
N THR A 90 -14.75 -10.95 34.48
CA THR A 90 -14.24 -12.15 33.81
C THR A 90 -13.53 -11.74 32.51
N VAL A 91 -12.33 -12.25 32.30
CA VAL A 91 -11.51 -11.96 31.11
C VAL A 91 -11.64 -13.08 30.08
N TYR A 92 -11.83 -12.68 28.85
CA TYR A 92 -11.90 -13.54 27.67
C TYR A 92 -10.80 -13.18 26.70
N CYS A 93 -10.19 -14.19 26.04
CA CYS A 93 -9.19 -13.98 25.00
C CYS A 93 -9.46 -14.91 23.83
N TRP A 94 -9.33 -14.40 22.60
CA TRP A 94 -9.38 -15.21 21.39
C TRP A 94 -8.52 -14.64 20.26
N GLY A 95 -8.33 -15.41 19.20
CA GLY A 95 -7.44 -15.07 18.10
C GLY A 95 -6.19 -15.94 18.06
N ASN A 96 -5.03 -15.36 17.73
CA ASN A 96 -3.78 -16.10 17.67
C ASN A 96 -3.25 -16.42 19.07
N ALA A 97 -2.98 -17.71 19.31
CA ALA A 97 -2.44 -18.22 20.59
C ALA A 97 -0.97 -18.61 20.54
N ARG A 98 -0.29 -18.38 19.40
CA ARG A 98 1.04 -18.94 19.12
C ARG A 98 2.13 -18.56 20.13
N LEU A 99 2.05 -17.35 20.66
CA LEU A 99 3.00 -16.81 21.63
C LEU A 99 2.41 -16.71 23.04
N GLY A 100 1.26 -17.34 23.28
CA GLY A 100 0.61 -17.36 24.60
C GLY A 100 -0.29 -16.13 24.86
N GLN A 101 -0.47 -15.22 23.89
CA GLN A 101 -1.26 -13.99 24.07
C GLN A 101 -2.74 -14.22 24.37
N THR A 102 -3.27 -15.41 24.06
CA THR A 102 -4.64 -15.81 24.42
C THR A 102 -4.70 -16.84 25.56
N LYS A 103 -3.55 -17.20 26.15
CA LYS A 103 -3.49 -18.12 27.28
C LYS A 103 -3.53 -17.33 28.57
N LEU A 104 -4.71 -17.26 29.17
CA LEU A 104 -4.89 -16.57 30.45
C LEU A 104 -3.97 -17.14 31.54
N PRO A 105 -3.35 -16.29 32.37
CA PRO A 105 -2.59 -16.72 33.53
C PRO A 105 -3.51 -17.43 34.54
N GLN A 106 -2.90 -18.22 35.42
CA GLN A 106 -3.65 -19.04 36.38
C GLN A 106 -4.51 -18.18 37.31
N GLU A 107 -4.05 -16.98 37.61
CA GLU A 107 -4.74 -15.99 38.43
C GLU A 107 -6.08 -15.54 37.82
N LEU A 108 -6.20 -15.54 36.51
CA LEU A 108 -7.40 -15.17 35.75
C LEU A 108 -8.26 -16.38 35.34
N SER A 109 -7.83 -17.60 35.67
CA SER A 109 -8.59 -18.78 35.32
C SER A 109 -9.82 -18.96 36.24
N GLU A 110 -10.96 -19.40 35.67
CA GLU A 110 -12.23 -19.63 36.40
C GLU A 110 -12.11 -20.54 37.64
N ASN A 111 -11.05 -21.34 37.70
CA ASN A 111 -10.83 -22.30 38.79
C ASN A 111 -10.03 -21.72 39.96
N ASN A 112 -9.64 -20.45 39.89
CA ASN A 112 -8.85 -19.87 40.98
C ASN A 112 -9.76 -19.24 42.05
N ARG A 113 -10.22 -20.07 43.00
CA ARG A 113 -11.08 -19.70 44.13
C ARG A 113 -10.42 -18.82 45.19
N PHE A 114 -9.19 -18.38 44.97
CA PHE A 114 -8.39 -17.67 45.99
C PHE A 114 -8.23 -16.17 45.71
N HIS A 115 -8.78 -15.63 44.62
CA HIS A 115 -8.65 -14.22 44.30
C HIS A 115 -9.97 -13.46 44.41
N ASN A 116 -10.03 -12.48 45.31
CA ASN A 116 -11.16 -11.58 45.54
C ASN A 116 -10.99 -10.25 44.77
N PHE A 117 -10.47 -10.24 43.55
CA PHE A 117 -10.36 -9.05 42.76
C PHE A 117 -11.21 -9.14 41.49
N LYS A 118 -11.59 -8.00 40.96
CA LYS A 118 -12.24 -7.84 39.66
C LYS A 118 -11.27 -7.19 38.66
N ILE A 119 -11.40 -7.55 37.40
CA ILE A 119 -10.68 -6.85 36.34
C ILE A 119 -11.47 -5.60 35.98
N THR A 120 -10.78 -4.45 35.97
CA THR A 120 -11.33 -3.12 35.66
C THR A 120 -10.97 -2.64 34.27
N LYS A 121 -9.78 -3.03 33.75
CA LYS A 121 -9.32 -2.71 32.40
C LYS A 121 -8.56 -3.87 31.79
N VAL A 122 -8.62 -3.96 30.47
CA VAL A 122 -7.83 -4.90 29.68
C VAL A 122 -7.05 -4.16 28.61
N PHE A 123 -5.87 -4.68 28.27
CA PHE A 123 -4.96 -4.11 27.30
C PHE A 123 -4.42 -5.21 26.37
N ALA A 124 -4.17 -4.87 25.13
CA ALA A 124 -3.53 -5.76 24.17
C ALA A 124 -2.49 -5.00 23.35
N SER A 125 -1.36 -5.63 23.10
CA SER A 125 -0.28 -5.10 22.28
C SER A 125 0.04 -6.05 21.14
N HIS A 126 1.25 -5.96 20.58
CA HIS A 126 1.63 -6.79 19.44
C HIS A 126 1.59 -8.28 19.75
N GLN A 127 2.19 -8.72 20.88
CA GLN A 127 2.37 -10.12 21.22
C GLN A 127 2.08 -10.45 22.69
N PHE A 128 1.52 -9.53 23.43
CA PHE A 128 1.18 -9.73 24.83
C PHE A 128 -0.07 -8.95 25.23
N SER A 129 -0.62 -9.30 26.37
CA SER A 129 -1.85 -8.76 26.91
C SER A 129 -1.68 -8.42 28.39
N ALA A 130 -2.49 -7.53 28.90
CA ALA A 130 -2.50 -7.17 30.30
C ALA A 130 -3.93 -6.97 30.80
N ALA A 131 -4.12 -7.09 32.12
CA ALA A 131 -5.35 -6.77 32.82
C ALA A 131 -5.03 -6.03 34.12
N LEU A 132 -5.78 -4.97 34.38
CA LEU A 132 -5.70 -4.19 35.62
C LEU A 132 -6.83 -4.64 36.55
N THR A 133 -6.46 -4.92 37.81
CA THR A 133 -7.37 -5.30 38.87
C THR A 133 -7.95 -4.09 39.59
N ASP A 134 -9.05 -4.27 40.33
CA ASP A 134 -9.68 -3.23 41.17
C ASP A 134 -8.83 -2.88 42.42
N ASP A 135 -7.86 -3.72 42.77
CA ASP A 135 -6.86 -3.45 43.81
C ASP A 135 -5.52 -2.93 43.22
N ASN A 136 -5.56 -2.35 42.01
CA ASN A 136 -4.47 -1.66 41.33
C ASN A 136 -3.22 -2.51 41.03
N ARG A 137 -3.42 -3.81 40.78
CA ARG A 137 -2.36 -4.70 40.30
C ARG A 137 -2.48 -4.91 38.77
N LEU A 138 -1.35 -5.02 38.10
CA LEU A 138 -1.28 -5.32 36.68
C LEU A 138 -0.86 -6.78 36.45
N LEU A 139 -1.72 -7.55 35.80
CA LEU A 139 -1.47 -8.93 35.39
C LEU A 139 -1.09 -8.98 33.92
N LEU A 140 -0.07 -9.75 33.55
CA LEU A 140 0.51 -9.80 32.22
C LEU A 140 0.63 -11.23 31.71
N TRP A 141 0.39 -11.40 30.41
CA TRP A 141 0.59 -12.69 29.73
C TRP A 141 0.86 -12.51 28.25
N GLY A 142 1.37 -13.55 27.59
CA GLY A 142 1.70 -13.56 26.18
C GLY A 142 3.11 -14.01 25.91
N ASN A 143 3.83 -13.31 25.01
CA ASN A 143 5.20 -13.67 24.68
C ASN A 143 6.12 -13.51 25.89
N ALA A 144 6.62 -14.63 26.39
CA ALA A 144 7.46 -14.69 27.59
C ALA A 144 8.73 -13.81 27.51
N ASN A 145 9.22 -13.51 26.31
CA ASN A 145 10.35 -12.60 26.14
C ASN A 145 10.02 -11.14 26.53
N PHE A 146 8.74 -10.80 26.64
CA PHE A 146 8.28 -9.47 26.99
C PHE A 146 7.48 -9.45 28.29
N ALA A 147 6.76 -10.53 28.61
CA ALA A 147 5.84 -10.57 29.76
C ALA A 147 6.52 -10.73 31.13
N ASP A 148 7.72 -11.31 31.19
CA ASP A 148 8.43 -11.62 32.45
C ASP A 148 9.68 -10.79 32.67
N ILE A 149 10.06 -9.91 31.75
CA ILE A 149 11.36 -9.27 31.79
C ILE A 149 11.36 -8.02 32.68
N GLY A 150 11.99 -8.15 33.83
CA GLY A 150 12.44 -7.03 34.66
C GLY A 150 11.35 -6.24 35.32
N MET A 151 10.19 -6.84 35.55
CA MET A 151 9.11 -6.18 36.26
C MET A 151 9.43 -6.10 37.75
N ASP A 152 9.47 -4.88 38.23
CA ASP A 152 9.60 -4.63 39.65
C ASP A 152 8.29 -5.07 40.35
N LYS A 153 8.36 -6.01 41.29
CA LYS A 153 7.16 -6.49 42.01
C LYS A 153 6.43 -5.35 42.72
N GLU A 154 7.14 -4.29 43.10
CA GLU A 154 6.53 -3.11 43.70
C GLU A 154 5.55 -2.38 42.77
N LEU A 155 5.73 -2.45 41.45
CA LEU A 155 4.80 -1.89 40.47
C LEU A 155 3.48 -2.67 40.35
N TYR A 156 3.44 -3.90 40.86
CA TYR A 156 2.23 -4.76 40.81
C TYR A 156 1.39 -4.65 42.07
N ASP A 157 1.97 -4.29 43.19
CA ASP A 157 1.33 -4.40 44.49
C ASP A 157 0.53 -3.12 44.86
N GLY A 158 -0.50 -2.83 44.06
CA GLY A 158 -1.56 -1.93 44.50
C GLY A 158 -1.40 -0.46 44.15
N HIS A 159 -0.54 -0.10 43.21
CA HIS A 159 -0.26 1.29 42.84
C HIS A 159 -0.54 1.64 41.38
N VAL A 160 -0.80 0.66 40.51
CA VAL A 160 -1.04 0.91 39.08
C VAL A 160 -2.48 1.37 38.84
N VAL A 161 -2.67 2.54 38.23
CA VAL A 161 -3.99 3.07 37.90
C VAL A 161 -4.28 3.04 36.41
N ASP A 162 -3.24 2.99 35.57
CA ASP A 162 -3.37 2.84 34.10
C ASP A 162 -2.10 2.25 33.50
N ALA A 163 -2.21 1.70 32.28
CA ALA A 163 -1.09 1.14 31.55
C ALA A 163 -1.16 1.48 30.06
N ALA A 164 0.00 1.70 29.45
CA ALA A 164 0.16 1.87 28.01
C ALA A 164 1.24 0.93 27.49
N LEU A 165 0.94 0.19 26.43
CA LEU A 165 1.78 -0.90 25.93
C LEU A 165 2.43 -0.51 24.61
N THR A 166 3.78 -0.53 24.56
CA THR A 166 4.52 -0.48 23.29
C THR A 166 4.64 -1.91 22.72
N ASP A 167 5.35 -2.11 21.62
CA ASP A 167 5.60 -3.45 21.10
C ASP A 167 6.49 -4.29 22.03
N THR A 168 7.29 -3.67 22.89
CA THR A 168 8.36 -4.33 23.65
C THR A 168 8.43 -3.94 25.13
N ALA A 169 7.61 -3.00 25.59
CA ALA A 169 7.62 -2.53 26.96
C ALA A 169 6.22 -2.12 27.45
N TYR A 170 6.04 -2.08 28.76
CA TYR A 170 4.84 -1.51 29.37
C TYR A 170 5.24 -0.25 30.15
N ILE A 171 4.38 0.75 30.04
CA ILE A 171 4.49 1.98 30.79
C ILE A 171 3.28 2.02 31.70
N VAL A 172 3.48 2.28 32.97
CA VAL A 172 2.41 2.32 33.95
C VAL A 172 2.31 3.71 34.56
N LEU A 173 1.09 4.15 34.78
CA LEU A 173 0.75 5.32 35.55
C LEU A 173 0.45 4.85 36.99
N LEU A 174 1.12 5.47 37.96
CA LEU A 174 0.93 5.17 39.38
C LEU A 174 -0.07 6.16 40.01
N ASP A 175 -0.60 5.76 41.16
CA ASP A 175 -1.60 6.51 41.91
C ASP A 175 -1.08 7.87 42.44
N ASP A 176 0.24 8.03 42.55
CA ASP A 176 0.88 9.31 42.91
C ASP A 176 1.05 10.28 41.70
N GLY A 177 0.62 9.86 40.49
CA GLY A 177 0.77 10.61 39.24
C GLY A 177 2.18 10.56 38.66
N SER A 178 3.02 9.64 39.11
CA SER A 178 4.29 9.31 38.46
C SER A 178 4.14 8.24 37.41
N VAL A 179 5.11 8.17 36.49
CA VAL A 179 5.17 7.15 35.45
C VAL A 179 6.38 6.26 35.70
N ALA A 180 6.14 4.96 35.63
CA ALA A 180 7.18 3.95 35.69
C ALA A 180 7.12 3.07 34.44
N TYR A 181 8.14 2.23 34.22
CA TYR A 181 8.15 1.30 33.11
C TYR A 181 8.55 -0.10 33.56
N SER A 182 8.17 -1.08 32.75
CA SER A 182 8.70 -2.43 32.84
C SER A 182 9.03 -2.97 31.46
N GLY A 183 10.09 -3.74 31.36
CA GLY A 183 10.61 -4.31 30.13
C GLY A 183 12.12 -4.28 30.08
N ASP A 184 12.70 -4.99 29.11
CA ASP A 184 14.16 -5.01 28.94
C ASP A 184 14.65 -3.69 28.32
N LYS A 185 15.62 -3.05 28.96
CA LYS A 185 16.25 -1.81 28.47
C LYS A 185 16.82 -1.91 27.07
N ALA A 186 17.35 -3.07 26.70
CA ALA A 186 17.96 -3.30 25.38
C ALA A 186 16.91 -3.36 24.26
N THR A 187 15.69 -3.78 24.55
CA THR A 187 14.60 -3.95 23.59
C THR A 187 13.51 -2.88 23.69
N SER A 188 13.55 -2.04 24.73
CA SER A 188 12.51 -1.06 25.01
C SER A 188 12.50 0.19 24.10
N LEU A 189 13.46 0.28 23.17
CA LEU A 189 13.57 1.37 22.20
C LEU A 189 13.45 2.76 22.85
N LEU A 190 14.21 3.00 23.94
CA LEU A 190 14.23 4.24 24.71
C LEU A 190 12.91 4.58 25.46
N ALA A 191 11.93 3.69 25.46
CA ALA A 191 10.68 3.90 26.24
C ALA A 191 10.96 3.96 27.76
N THR A 192 12.11 3.44 28.19
CA THR A 192 12.60 3.47 29.57
C THR A 192 13.21 4.82 29.99
N ASP A 193 13.53 5.67 29.03
CA ASP A 193 14.14 6.99 29.31
C ASP A 193 13.06 8.02 29.66
N ILE A 194 12.37 7.77 30.78
CA ILE A 194 11.26 8.60 31.25
C ILE A 194 11.77 10.03 31.57
N PRO A 195 11.22 11.08 30.94
CA PRO A 195 11.65 12.44 31.19
C PRO A 195 11.28 12.88 32.62
N ALA A 196 12.10 13.76 33.18
CA ALA A 196 11.88 14.26 34.54
C ALA A 196 10.47 14.88 34.76
N GLY A 197 9.87 15.48 33.71
CA GLY A 197 8.53 16.03 33.74
C GLY A 197 7.41 14.99 33.95
N ALA A 198 7.66 13.72 33.63
CA ALA A 198 6.68 12.63 33.79
C ALA A 198 6.78 11.92 35.16
N LYS A 199 7.62 12.41 36.05
CA LYS A 199 7.75 11.88 37.43
C LYS A 199 6.68 12.33 38.39
N SER A 200 5.78 13.23 37.97
CA SER A 200 4.66 13.72 38.81
C SER A 200 3.61 14.43 37.97
N GLY A 201 2.37 14.43 38.46
CA GLY A 201 1.26 15.17 37.89
C GLY A 201 0.77 14.65 36.55
N VAL A 202 1.09 13.43 36.20
CA VAL A 202 0.54 12.74 35.01
C VAL A 202 -0.86 12.24 35.35
N VAL A 203 -1.79 12.42 34.42
CA VAL A 203 -3.20 12.00 34.53
C VAL A 203 -3.64 11.00 33.47
N SER A 204 -2.88 10.89 32.39
CA SER A 204 -3.15 9.91 31.31
C SER A 204 -1.86 9.57 30.59
N ILE A 205 -1.73 8.33 30.15
CA ILE A 205 -0.60 7.85 29.35
C ILE A 205 -1.11 7.16 28.10
N ALA A 206 -0.35 7.25 27.02
CA ALA A 206 -0.62 6.57 25.76
C ALA A 206 0.70 6.07 25.16
N ALA A 207 0.66 4.97 24.44
CA ALA A 207 1.84 4.42 23.76
C ALA A 207 1.59 4.20 22.27
N THR A 208 2.64 4.38 21.48
CA THR A 208 2.74 3.87 20.12
C THR A 208 3.56 2.58 20.12
N ALA A 209 3.91 2.05 18.94
CA ALA A 209 4.80 0.90 18.85
C ALA A 209 6.14 1.12 19.59
N ASN A 210 6.70 2.33 19.55
CA ASN A 210 8.06 2.61 19.98
C ASN A 210 8.22 3.91 20.79
N SER A 211 7.14 4.60 21.08
CA SER A 211 7.16 5.86 21.85
C SER A 211 6.01 5.91 22.85
N VAL A 212 6.11 6.80 23.79
CA VAL A 212 5.16 7.03 24.87
C VAL A 212 4.80 8.50 24.94
N ALA A 213 3.54 8.79 25.23
CA ALA A 213 3.06 10.12 25.55
C ALA A 213 2.43 10.15 26.94
N ALA A 214 2.64 11.21 27.68
CA ALA A 214 2.03 11.48 28.97
C ALA A 214 1.33 12.83 28.94
N LEU A 215 0.08 12.87 29.40
CA LEU A 215 -0.70 14.07 29.61
C LEU A 215 -0.66 14.44 31.10
N LYS A 216 -0.29 15.66 31.37
CA LYS A 216 -0.27 16.21 32.73
C LYS A 216 -1.58 16.92 33.08
N ASN A 217 -1.81 17.10 34.37
CA ASN A 217 -2.97 17.79 34.91
C ASN A 217 -3.07 19.27 34.48
N ASP A 218 -1.94 19.89 34.09
CA ASP A 218 -1.89 21.25 33.55
C ASP A 218 -2.14 21.34 32.04
N GLY A 219 -2.33 20.20 31.37
CA GLY A 219 -2.50 20.10 29.93
C GLY A 219 -1.20 19.95 29.14
N THR A 220 -0.06 19.91 29.80
CA THR A 220 1.22 19.64 29.14
C THR A 220 1.27 18.20 28.64
N VAL A 221 1.65 18.02 27.38
CA VAL A 221 1.91 16.71 26.80
C VAL A 221 3.42 16.50 26.66
N LEU A 222 3.92 15.38 27.14
CA LEU A 222 5.31 14.94 27.01
C LEU A 222 5.37 13.70 26.13
N THR A 223 6.40 13.60 25.28
CA THR A 223 6.65 12.40 24.47
C THR A 223 8.11 11.96 24.60
N TRP A 224 8.35 10.66 24.63
CA TRP A 224 9.69 10.06 24.65
C TRP A 224 9.71 8.70 23.96
N GLY A 225 10.90 8.07 23.88
CA GLY A 225 11.13 6.85 23.11
C GLY A 225 11.59 7.17 21.68
N VAL A 226 11.36 6.28 20.74
CA VAL A 226 11.72 6.49 19.33
C VAL A 226 10.61 7.30 18.63
N THR A 227 10.86 8.59 18.40
CA THR A 227 9.90 9.56 17.83
C THR A 227 10.26 10.02 16.42
N THR A 228 10.99 9.19 15.66
CA THR A 228 11.55 9.55 14.34
C THR A 228 10.52 9.73 13.23
N ARG A 229 9.27 9.33 13.44
CA ARG A 229 8.18 9.47 12.46
C ARG A 229 7.25 10.64 12.72
N GLY A 230 7.64 11.56 13.61
CA GLY A 230 6.89 12.76 13.95
C GLY A 230 6.11 12.67 15.26
N GLU A 231 6.21 11.58 16.00
CA GLU A 231 5.52 11.38 17.30
C GLU A 231 5.94 12.43 18.34
N GLY A 232 7.16 12.96 18.22
CA GLY A 232 7.69 14.05 19.06
C GLY A 232 7.27 15.46 18.63
N ALA A 233 6.62 15.61 17.47
CA ALA A 233 6.19 16.90 16.95
C ALA A 233 4.80 17.29 17.50
N ILE A 234 4.72 17.52 18.82
CA ILE A 234 3.47 17.87 19.51
C ILE A 234 2.94 19.19 18.93
N PRO A 235 1.69 19.26 18.44
CA PRO A 235 1.10 20.48 17.90
C PRO A 235 0.85 21.51 19.02
N GLN A 236 0.69 22.76 18.62
CA GLN A 236 0.13 23.76 19.52
C GLN A 236 -1.40 23.55 19.57
N PHE A 237 -1.92 23.12 20.70
CA PHE A 237 -3.34 22.89 20.90
C PHE A 237 -4.12 24.20 21.00
N THR A 238 -5.36 24.19 20.50
CA THR A 238 -6.31 25.32 20.60
C THR A 238 -6.87 25.48 22.00
N ALA A 239 -7.00 24.36 22.72
CA ALA A 239 -7.44 24.27 24.10
C ALA A 239 -6.65 23.21 24.85
N LYS A 240 -6.86 23.07 26.14
CA LYS A 240 -6.21 22.06 26.98
C LYS A 240 -6.60 20.64 26.55
N PRO A 241 -5.63 19.72 26.27
CA PRO A 241 -5.94 18.32 26.09
C PRO A 241 -6.52 17.69 27.37
N VAL A 242 -7.57 16.87 27.21
CA VAL A 242 -8.23 16.17 28.33
C VAL A 242 -8.06 14.66 28.22
N LYS A 243 -7.81 14.14 27.03
CA LYS A 243 -7.54 12.72 26.78
C LYS A 243 -6.53 12.58 25.66
N ILE A 244 -5.63 11.61 25.76
CA ILE A 244 -4.70 11.22 24.69
C ILE A 244 -4.79 9.72 24.43
N GLU A 245 -4.66 9.34 23.18
CA GLU A 245 -4.63 7.94 22.72
C GLU A 245 -3.49 7.74 21.72
N GLY A 246 -2.93 6.55 21.69
CA GLY A 246 -1.81 6.18 20.82
C GLY A 246 -2.19 5.15 19.76
N GLY A 247 -1.80 5.43 18.50
CA GLY A 247 -1.86 4.47 17.41
C GLY A 247 -0.51 3.81 17.14
N ARG A 248 -0.30 3.30 15.92
CA ARG A 248 0.97 2.62 15.61
C ARG A 248 2.18 3.56 15.67
N TYR A 249 2.07 4.77 15.12
CA TYR A 249 3.12 5.80 15.08
C TYR A 249 2.52 7.21 15.09
N HIS A 250 1.38 7.39 15.73
CA HIS A 250 0.71 8.67 15.86
C HIS A 250 -0.07 8.73 17.15
N TYR A 251 -0.42 9.93 17.58
CA TYR A 251 -1.26 10.19 18.73
C TYR A 251 -2.46 11.01 18.32
N THR A 252 -3.52 10.89 19.10
CA THR A 252 -4.72 11.72 18.99
C THR A 252 -5.10 12.22 20.37
N ALA A 253 -5.57 13.45 20.44
CA ALA A 253 -6.07 14.09 21.66
C ALA A 253 -7.49 14.61 21.47
N VAL A 254 -8.29 14.55 22.53
CA VAL A 254 -9.49 15.37 22.70
C VAL A 254 -9.13 16.58 23.53
N LEU A 255 -9.62 17.73 23.12
CA LEU A 255 -9.40 19.00 23.80
C LEU A 255 -10.63 19.41 24.61
N GLU A 256 -10.44 20.33 25.59
CA GLU A 256 -11.50 20.81 26.48
C GLU A 256 -12.62 21.56 25.73
N ASP A 257 -12.31 22.14 24.56
CA ASP A 257 -13.26 22.79 23.65
C ASP A 257 -14.06 21.80 22.78
N GLY A 258 -13.86 20.50 22.94
CA GLY A 258 -14.53 19.45 22.15
C GLY A 258 -13.89 19.19 20.78
N ASN A 259 -12.78 19.83 20.45
CA ASN A 259 -12.03 19.55 19.23
C ASN A 259 -11.12 18.31 19.39
N ALA A 260 -10.75 17.72 18.27
CA ALA A 260 -9.74 16.67 18.20
C ALA A 260 -8.47 17.16 17.51
N SER A 261 -7.32 16.66 17.95
CA SER A 261 -6.02 16.95 17.34
C SER A 261 -5.19 15.68 17.21
N SER A 262 -4.46 15.51 16.11
CA SER A 262 -3.59 14.34 15.88
C SER A 262 -2.21 14.77 15.40
N TRP A 263 -1.17 14.01 15.80
CA TRP A 263 0.20 14.25 15.37
C TRP A 263 1.00 12.96 15.23
N GLY A 264 2.11 13.00 14.52
CA GLY A 264 2.97 11.86 14.25
C GLY A 264 2.98 11.46 12.78
N HIS A 265 3.10 10.18 12.51
CA HIS A 265 3.16 9.63 11.15
C HIS A 265 1.85 9.83 10.37
N ASN A 266 1.96 10.19 9.05
CA ASN A 266 0.79 10.55 8.23
C ASN A 266 0.71 9.83 6.88
N ARG A 267 1.36 8.70 6.71
CA ARG A 267 1.35 7.96 5.43
C ARG A 267 -0.05 7.57 4.99
N TYR A 268 -0.94 7.26 5.93
CA TYR A 268 -2.30 6.80 5.69
C TYR A 268 -3.35 7.85 6.09
N LYS A 269 -2.97 9.11 6.20
CA LYS A 269 -3.84 10.24 6.62
C LYS A 269 -4.36 10.11 8.07
N GLN A 270 -3.65 9.39 8.92
CA GLN A 270 -4.05 9.16 10.30
C GLN A 270 -3.98 10.40 11.19
N ILE A 271 -3.26 11.45 10.78
CA ILE A 271 -3.30 12.76 11.48
C ILE A 271 -4.14 13.81 10.75
N ASN A 272 -4.82 13.43 9.65
CA ASN A 272 -5.72 14.34 8.95
C ASN A 272 -7.11 14.28 9.60
N VAL A 273 -7.25 14.89 10.75
CA VAL A 273 -8.53 15.00 11.47
C VAL A 273 -9.57 15.69 10.57
N PRO A 274 -10.80 15.17 10.45
CA PRO A 274 -11.87 15.84 9.72
C PRO A 274 -12.09 17.28 10.20
N THR A 275 -12.30 18.21 9.28
CA THR A 275 -12.42 19.65 9.61
C THR A 275 -13.53 19.95 10.60
N GLU A 276 -14.62 19.18 10.55
CA GLU A 276 -15.74 19.29 11.47
C GLU A 276 -15.39 18.99 12.93
N LEU A 277 -14.32 18.21 13.17
CA LEU A 277 -13.83 17.86 14.51
C LEU A 277 -12.72 18.81 14.99
N THR A 278 -12.41 19.89 14.24
CA THR A 278 -11.32 20.84 14.55
C THR A 278 -11.76 22.30 14.57
N ASN A 279 -13.05 22.57 14.39
CA ASN A 279 -13.59 23.91 14.18
C ASN A 279 -14.85 24.20 15.01
N ASP A 280 -15.02 23.54 16.14
CA ASP A 280 -16.16 23.67 17.07
C ASP A 280 -17.53 23.28 16.45
N SER A 281 -17.54 22.66 15.25
CA SER A 281 -18.79 22.23 14.62
C SER A 281 -19.37 20.96 15.26
N VAL A 282 -18.49 20.13 15.82
CA VAL A 282 -18.82 18.86 16.47
C VAL A 282 -18.09 18.76 17.79
N ASP A 283 -18.83 18.48 18.87
CA ASP A 283 -18.27 18.30 20.22
C ASP A 283 -17.85 16.83 20.41
N VAL A 284 -16.56 16.55 20.29
CA VAL A 284 -15.98 15.22 20.49
C VAL A 284 -15.95 14.88 21.97
N LYS A 285 -16.57 13.76 22.35
CA LYS A 285 -16.61 13.25 23.74
C LYS A 285 -15.59 12.17 24.01
N ASN A 286 -15.30 11.35 23.01
CA ASN A 286 -14.34 10.27 23.17
C ASN A 286 -13.58 10.00 21.87
N ILE A 287 -12.37 9.46 21.98
CA ILE A 287 -11.55 9.00 20.87
C ILE A 287 -11.04 7.59 21.14
N PHE A 288 -10.83 6.85 20.06
CA PHE A 288 -10.20 5.54 20.05
C PHE A 288 -9.19 5.53 18.91
N THR A 289 -7.94 5.39 19.24
CA THR A 289 -6.82 5.47 18.31
C THR A 289 -6.06 4.16 18.32
N GLY A 290 -5.81 3.62 17.17
CA GLY A 290 -4.99 2.43 17.07
C GLY A 290 -4.35 2.32 15.71
N TYR A 291 -3.47 1.41 15.51
CA TYR A 291 -2.60 1.24 14.35
C TYR A 291 -2.60 2.41 13.34
N TYR A 292 -3.54 2.48 12.40
CA TYR A 292 -3.60 3.51 11.35
C TYR A 292 -4.99 4.12 11.17
N GLN A 293 -5.93 3.82 12.08
CA GLN A 293 -7.29 4.34 12.09
C GLN A 293 -7.58 5.07 13.40
N ASN A 294 -8.51 6.00 13.32
CA ASN A 294 -9.03 6.72 14.45
C ASN A 294 -10.55 6.76 14.38
N TYR A 295 -11.17 6.69 15.53
CA TYR A 295 -12.61 6.85 15.73
C TYR A 295 -12.83 7.93 16.78
N ALA A 296 -13.80 8.80 16.55
CA ALA A 296 -14.26 9.79 17.51
C ALA A 296 -15.78 9.65 17.70
N ILE A 297 -16.24 9.73 18.92
CA ILE A 297 -17.67 9.77 19.24
C ILE A 297 -18.00 11.19 19.66
N ASP A 298 -19.00 11.79 19.01
CA ASP A 298 -19.50 13.12 19.36
C ASP A 298 -20.55 13.08 20.48
N ALA A 299 -20.97 14.28 20.89
CA ALA A 299 -21.99 14.44 21.95
C ALA A 299 -23.36 13.83 21.59
N ASN A 300 -23.62 13.55 20.30
CA ASN A 300 -24.85 12.93 19.82
C ASN A 300 -24.74 11.40 19.73
N GLY A 301 -23.57 10.84 20.03
CA GLY A 301 -23.28 9.42 19.90
C GLY A 301 -22.86 8.98 18.49
N LYS A 302 -22.72 9.92 17.55
CA LYS A 302 -22.32 9.64 16.17
C LYS A 302 -20.82 9.38 16.09
N MET A 303 -20.44 8.40 15.29
CA MET A 303 -19.04 8.02 15.05
C MET A 303 -18.45 8.73 13.84
N HIS A 304 -17.28 9.30 14.00
CA HIS A 304 -16.46 9.91 12.96
C HIS A 304 -15.17 9.13 12.82
N THR A 305 -14.68 8.96 11.58
CA THR A 305 -13.53 8.11 11.32
C THR A 305 -12.53 8.77 10.37
N TRP A 306 -11.22 8.56 10.62
CA TRP A 306 -10.17 8.96 9.70
C TRP A 306 -8.94 8.07 9.81
N GLY A 307 -8.06 8.13 8.80
CA GLY A 307 -6.86 7.32 8.71
C GLY A 307 -6.88 6.39 7.51
N LEU A 308 -6.44 5.15 7.68
CA LEU A 308 -6.38 4.15 6.60
C LEU A 308 -7.77 3.72 6.16
N LYS A 309 -8.15 4.14 4.93
CA LYS A 309 -9.47 3.80 4.36
C LYS A 309 -9.53 2.43 3.66
N GLY A 310 -8.38 1.82 3.40
CA GLY A 310 -8.26 0.67 2.52
C GLY A 310 -7.84 1.07 1.11
N PHE A 311 -7.75 0.10 0.20
CA PHE A 311 -7.26 0.28 -1.16
C PHE A 311 -8.19 -0.41 -2.15
N LEU A 312 -8.63 0.29 -3.20
CA LEU A 312 -9.60 -0.19 -4.20
C LEU A 312 -9.20 -1.57 -4.77
N LEU A 313 -7.94 -1.71 -5.19
CA LEU A 313 -7.40 -2.97 -5.74
C LEU A 313 -6.45 -3.67 -4.75
N GLY A 314 -6.49 -3.29 -3.47
CA GLY A 314 -5.59 -3.81 -2.45
C GLY A 314 -4.17 -3.26 -2.55
N THR A 315 -3.29 -3.85 -1.75
CA THR A 315 -1.85 -3.55 -1.74
C THR A 315 -1.04 -4.74 -2.25
N ASP A 316 0.19 -4.47 -2.70
CA ASP A 316 1.15 -5.53 -2.96
C ASP A 316 1.76 -6.06 -1.63
N ASP A 317 2.65 -7.04 -1.73
CA ASP A 317 3.38 -7.65 -0.61
C ASP A 317 4.24 -6.65 0.20
N LEU A 318 4.54 -5.50 -0.38
CA LEU A 318 5.25 -4.39 0.25
C LEU A 318 4.29 -3.28 0.74
N GLY A 319 2.97 -3.52 0.77
CA GLY A 319 1.97 -2.54 1.21
C GLY A 319 1.77 -1.35 0.29
N ARG A 320 2.20 -1.43 -0.99
CA ARG A 320 2.04 -0.34 -1.97
C ARG A 320 0.70 -0.48 -2.69
N ASP A 321 0.00 0.61 -2.91
CA ASP A 321 -1.30 0.67 -3.58
C ASP A 321 -1.24 0.11 -5.01
N ILE A 322 -1.96 -0.97 -5.27
CA ILE A 322 -2.03 -1.63 -6.59
C ILE A 322 -2.66 -0.73 -7.64
N PHE A 323 -3.72 0.03 -7.31
CA PHE A 323 -4.37 0.91 -8.26
C PHE A 323 -3.44 2.03 -8.74
N ALA A 324 -2.78 2.71 -7.81
CA ALA A 324 -1.81 3.74 -8.12
C ALA A 324 -0.63 3.19 -8.97
N ARG A 325 -0.13 2.01 -8.61
CA ARG A 325 0.94 1.33 -9.37
C ARG A 325 0.48 0.89 -10.74
N LEU A 326 -0.74 0.41 -10.89
CA LEU A 326 -1.33 -0.02 -12.16
C LEU A 326 -1.44 1.16 -13.14
N VAL A 327 -1.94 2.31 -12.68
CA VAL A 327 -2.05 3.53 -13.50
C VAL A 327 -0.67 4.07 -13.89
N ASN A 328 0.23 4.23 -12.92
CA ASN A 328 1.58 4.73 -13.18
C ASN A 328 2.42 3.73 -14.00
N GLY A 329 2.29 2.45 -13.73
CA GLY A 329 2.95 1.39 -14.49
C GLY A 329 2.46 1.31 -15.92
N GLY A 330 1.14 1.47 -16.14
CA GLY A 330 0.57 1.56 -17.48
C GLY A 330 1.08 2.75 -18.27
N LYS A 331 1.11 3.94 -17.64
CA LYS A 331 1.71 5.13 -18.25
C LYS A 331 3.16 4.87 -18.67
N MET A 332 3.94 4.21 -17.82
CA MET A 332 5.34 3.90 -18.11
C MET A 332 5.48 2.89 -19.27
N THR A 333 4.81 1.75 -19.19
CA THR A 333 4.83 0.70 -20.24
C THR A 333 4.35 1.24 -21.59
N MET A 334 3.26 2.02 -21.62
CA MET A 334 2.75 2.65 -22.84
C MET A 334 3.73 3.68 -23.42
N THR A 335 4.36 4.49 -22.57
CA THR A 335 5.35 5.50 -23.03
C THR A 335 6.56 4.82 -23.67
N ILE A 336 7.07 3.75 -23.05
CA ILE A 336 8.20 2.97 -23.61
C ILE A 336 7.80 2.37 -24.94
N GLY A 337 6.64 1.72 -25.02
CA GLY A 337 6.12 1.13 -26.25
C GLY A 337 5.96 2.17 -27.36
N ALA A 338 5.33 3.32 -27.07
CA ALA A 338 5.10 4.37 -28.04
C ALA A 338 6.40 4.96 -28.61
N LEU A 339 7.34 5.32 -27.74
CA LEU A 339 8.62 5.91 -28.18
C LEU A 339 9.47 4.90 -28.94
N SER A 340 9.47 3.63 -28.54
CA SER A 340 10.16 2.57 -29.29
C SER A 340 9.60 2.42 -30.71
N VAL A 341 8.27 2.49 -30.85
CA VAL A 341 7.60 2.43 -32.17
C VAL A 341 7.91 3.68 -33.00
N VAL A 342 7.94 4.88 -32.41
CA VAL A 342 8.34 6.09 -33.13
C VAL A 342 9.75 5.96 -33.70
N ILE A 343 10.71 5.49 -32.90
CA ILE A 343 12.10 5.28 -33.34
C ILE A 343 12.14 4.25 -34.48
N SER A 344 11.52 3.09 -34.30
CA SER A 344 11.53 2.04 -35.33
C SER A 344 10.81 2.46 -36.61
N THR A 345 9.76 3.28 -36.49
CA THR A 345 9.00 3.82 -37.62
C THR A 345 9.83 4.79 -38.45
N ILE A 346 10.51 5.74 -37.80
CA ILE A 346 11.38 6.69 -38.50
C ILE A 346 12.47 5.94 -39.26
N ILE A 347 13.14 4.99 -38.61
CA ILE A 347 14.19 4.20 -39.25
C ILE A 347 13.62 3.35 -40.39
N GLY A 348 12.51 2.67 -40.14
CA GLY A 348 11.85 1.77 -41.11
C GLY A 348 11.37 2.51 -42.36
N ILE A 349 10.76 3.71 -42.21
CA ILE A 349 10.32 4.53 -43.35
C ILE A 349 11.50 5.06 -44.12
N LEU A 350 12.53 5.62 -43.46
CA LEU A 350 13.68 6.16 -44.12
C LEU A 350 14.47 5.10 -44.90
N LEU A 351 14.83 3.99 -44.25
CA LEU A 351 15.62 2.95 -44.88
C LEU A 351 14.80 2.18 -45.92
N GLY A 352 13.53 1.86 -45.63
CA GLY A 352 12.62 1.20 -46.55
C GLY A 352 12.29 2.05 -47.77
N GLY A 353 12.11 3.36 -47.58
CA GLY A 353 11.91 4.34 -48.63
C GLY A 353 13.11 4.42 -49.58
N ILE A 354 14.31 4.52 -49.04
CA ILE A 354 15.58 4.56 -49.81
C ILE A 354 15.76 3.21 -50.58
N ALA A 355 15.65 2.08 -49.88
CA ALA A 355 15.83 0.78 -50.48
C ALA A 355 14.81 0.51 -51.63
N GLY A 356 13.52 0.83 -51.38
CA GLY A 356 12.46 0.58 -52.37
C GLY A 356 12.46 1.54 -53.55
N TYR A 357 12.86 2.81 -53.37
CA TYR A 357 12.88 3.76 -54.46
C TYR A 357 14.12 3.61 -55.36
N PHE A 358 15.34 3.58 -54.80
CA PHE A 358 16.57 3.51 -55.58
C PHE A 358 16.88 2.09 -56.07
N GLY A 359 16.59 1.07 -55.25
CA GLY A 359 16.90 -0.31 -55.60
C GLY A 359 18.40 -0.61 -55.65
N GLY A 360 18.79 -1.64 -56.43
CA GLY A 360 20.21 -1.95 -56.74
C GLY A 360 21.07 -2.19 -55.48
N PHE A 361 22.25 -1.57 -55.44
CA PHE A 361 23.22 -1.77 -54.36
C PHE A 361 22.71 -1.23 -53.00
N LEU A 362 22.01 -0.10 -52.97
CA LEU A 362 21.44 0.46 -51.72
C LEU A 362 20.40 -0.48 -51.13
N ASP A 363 19.54 -1.03 -51.95
CA ASP A 363 18.55 -2.01 -51.50
C ASP A 363 19.23 -3.27 -50.95
N MET A 364 20.22 -3.80 -51.65
CA MET A 364 20.96 -4.99 -51.20
C MET A 364 21.67 -4.71 -49.84
N ALA A 365 22.32 -3.59 -49.69
CA ALA A 365 23.06 -3.24 -48.48
C ALA A 365 22.10 -3.08 -47.28
N ILE A 366 20.99 -2.33 -47.45
CA ILE A 366 20.01 -2.08 -46.37
C ILE A 366 19.35 -3.40 -45.98
N MET A 367 18.98 -4.27 -46.96
CA MET A 367 18.37 -5.56 -46.64
C MET A 367 19.35 -6.51 -45.95
N ARG A 368 20.64 -6.48 -46.25
CA ARG A 368 21.65 -7.23 -45.49
C ARG A 368 21.74 -6.79 -44.04
N ILE A 369 21.75 -5.48 -43.80
CA ILE A 369 21.71 -4.97 -42.41
C ILE A 369 20.42 -5.44 -41.72
N ALA A 370 19.28 -5.31 -42.37
CA ALA A 370 17.99 -5.75 -41.83
C ALA A 370 17.96 -7.27 -41.54
N GLU A 371 18.59 -8.10 -42.40
CA GLU A 371 18.74 -9.54 -42.20
C GLU A 371 19.61 -9.83 -40.97
N VAL A 372 20.77 -9.17 -40.84
CA VAL A 372 21.66 -9.33 -39.67
C VAL A 372 20.91 -8.98 -38.37
N VAL A 373 20.24 -7.85 -38.32
CA VAL A 373 19.45 -7.45 -37.14
C VAL A 373 18.33 -8.46 -36.85
N SER A 374 17.63 -8.93 -37.89
CA SER A 374 16.53 -9.89 -37.71
C SER A 374 17.01 -11.32 -37.38
N SER A 375 18.27 -11.67 -37.66
CA SER A 375 18.85 -12.99 -37.35
C SER A 375 19.25 -13.10 -35.86
N MET A 376 19.38 -11.99 -35.17
CA MET A 376 19.69 -11.99 -33.75
C MET A 376 18.43 -12.39 -32.95
N PRO A 377 18.55 -13.30 -31.97
CA PRO A 377 17.44 -13.63 -31.11
C PRO A 377 17.09 -12.39 -30.28
N PHE A 378 15.95 -11.76 -30.60
CA PHE A 378 15.57 -10.42 -30.16
C PHE A 378 15.64 -10.23 -28.63
N ILE A 379 14.94 -11.12 -27.88
CA ILE A 379 14.86 -10.99 -26.41
C ILE A 379 16.24 -11.20 -25.76
N PRO A 380 17.00 -12.27 -26.03
CA PRO A 380 18.34 -12.44 -25.46
C PRO A 380 19.28 -11.27 -25.78
N PHE A 381 19.24 -10.74 -27.00
CA PHE A 381 20.09 -9.63 -27.39
C PHE A 381 19.70 -8.33 -26.68
N ALA A 382 18.40 -8.04 -26.58
CA ALA A 382 17.89 -6.90 -25.80
C ALA A 382 18.25 -7.00 -24.31
N MET A 383 18.19 -8.22 -23.72
CA MET A 383 18.61 -8.49 -22.35
C MET A 383 20.09 -8.19 -22.13
N ILE A 384 20.98 -8.65 -23.01
CA ILE A 384 22.41 -8.38 -22.93
C ILE A 384 22.69 -6.87 -23.00
N LEU A 385 22.11 -6.18 -23.99
CA LEU A 385 22.26 -4.73 -24.12
C LEU A 385 21.73 -3.98 -22.90
N SER A 386 20.57 -4.36 -22.40
CA SER A 386 19.98 -3.77 -21.18
C SER A 386 20.85 -4.01 -19.95
N ALA A 387 21.44 -5.20 -19.82
CA ALA A 387 22.32 -5.52 -18.69
C ALA A 387 23.62 -4.70 -18.76
N VAL A 388 24.26 -4.67 -19.93
CA VAL A 388 25.55 -3.96 -20.10
C VAL A 388 25.38 -2.44 -19.97
N LEU A 389 24.39 -1.87 -20.64
CA LEU A 389 24.18 -0.42 -20.65
C LEU A 389 23.45 0.07 -19.41
N GLY A 390 22.59 -0.76 -18.82
CA GLY A 390 21.75 -0.38 -17.68
C GLY A 390 22.43 -0.47 -16.32
N SER A 391 23.60 -1.10 -16.21
CA SER A 391 24.27 -1.34 -14.93
C SER A 391 24.90 -0.07 -14.30
N GLN A 392 25.17 0.97 -15.12
CA GLN A 392 25.92 2.16 -14.71
C GLN A 392 25.09 3.45 -14.79
N VAL A 393 23.77 3.36 -14.97
CA VAL A 393 22.90 4.50 -15.24
C VAL A 393 21.76 4.60 -14.22
N SER A 394 21.20 5.81 -14.08
CA SER A 394 20.00 6.02 -13.26
C SER A 394 18.77 5.29 -13.83
N VAL A 395 17.73 5.10 -13.01
CA VAL A 395 16.47 4.46 -13.43
C VAL A 395 15.84 5.17 -14.62
N GLU A 396 15.86 6.49 -14.64
CA GLU A 396 15.35 7.30 -15.75
C GLU A 396 16.14 7.09 -17.05
N GLN A 397 17.46 7.11 -16.96
CA GLN A 397 18.32 6.83 -18.12
C GLN A 397 18.12 5.41 -18.64
N ARG A 398 17.91 4.43 -17.75
CA ARG A 398 17.62 3.04 -18.13
C ARG A 398 16.33 2.94 -18.94
N MET A 399 15.32 3.72 -18.60
CA MET A 399 14.07 3.82 -19.37
C MET A 399 14.36 4.24 -20.82
N TYR A 400 15.13 5.32 -21.03
CA TYR A 400 15.49 5.78 -22.37
C TYR A 400 16.33 4.76 -23.14
N ILE A 401 17.26 4.08 -22.47
CA ILE A 401 18.07 3.02 -23.07
C ILE A 401 17.17 1.89 -23.60
N ILE A 402 16.21 1.45 -22.81
CA ILE A 402 15.27 0.39 -23.23
C ILE A 402 14.46 0.84 -24.46
N MET A 403 13.94 2.07 -24.47
CA MET A 403 13.20 2.63 -25.61
C MET A 403 14.05 2.61 -26.89
N VAL A 404 15.30 3.04 -26.79
CA VAL A 404 16.23 3.06 -27.92
C VAL A 404 16.58 1.66 -28.38
N ILE A 405 16.88 0.73 -27.48
CA ILE A 405 17.18 -0.66 -27.83
C ILE A 405 16.01 -1.29 -28.57
N LEU A 406 14.80 -1.17 -28.02
CA LEU A 406 13.59 -1.73 -28.65
C LEU A 406 13.33 -1.11 -30.03
N GLY A 407 13.49 0.20 -30.16
CA GLY A 407 13.33 0.93 -31.41
C GLY A 407 14.38 0.53 -32.47
N LEU A 408 15.65 0.43 -32.07
CA LEU A 408 16.76 0.05 -32.95
C LEU A 408 16.72 -1.42 -33.40
N LEU A 409 16.05 -2.30 -32.67
CA LEU A 409 15.95 -3.71 -33.03
C LEU A 409 14.67 -4.04 -33.82
N SER A 410 13.62 -3.19 -33.75
CA SER A 410 12.29 -3.49 -34.31
C SER A 410 12.05 -2.95 -35.71
N TRP A 411 12.91 -2.09 -36.25
CA TRP A 411 12.74 -1.43 -37.56
C TRP A 411 12.75 -2.36 -38.79
N PRO A 412 13.43 -3.56 -38.83
CA PRO A 412 13.57 -4.33 -40.07
C PRO A 412 12.23 -4.80 -40.65
N GLY A 413 11.26 -5.12 -39.80
CA GLY A 413 9.92 -5.56 -40.24
C GLY A 413 9.22 -4.47 -41.03
N LEU A 414 9.13 -3.27 -40.47
CA LEU A 414 8.51 -2.10 -41.13
C LEU A 414 9.30 -1.66 -42.36
N CYS A 415 10.63 -1.70 -42.32
CA CYS A 415 11.48 -1.40 -43.46
C CYS A 415 11.17 -2.26 -44.67
N ARG A 416 11.00 -3.58 -44.49
CA ARG A 416 10.60 -4.50 -45.57
C ARG A 416 9.22 -4.19 -46.14
N GLN A 417 8.27 -3.84 -45.29
CA GLN A 417 6.92 -3.46 -45.72
C GLN A 417 6.93 -2.17 -46.53
N VAL A 418 7.59 -1.11 -46.01
CA VAL A 418 7.76 0.17 -46.72
C VAL A 418 8.46 -0.04 -48.05
N ARG A 419 9.56 -0.81 -48.08
CA ARG A 419 10.28 -1.17 -49.31
C ARG A 419 9.35 -1.82 -50.34
N ALA A 420 8.54 -2.78 -49.95
CA ALA A 420 7.61 -3.47 -50.86
C ALA A 420 6.56 -2.49 -51.45
N GLN A 421 6.01 -1.62 -50.63
CA GLN A 421 5.07 -0.58 -51.05
C GLN A 421 5.74 0.43 -51.98
N MET A 422 6.97 0.85 -51.69
CA MET A 422 7.73 1.76 -52.53
C MET A 422 8.03 1.19 -53.90
N PHE A 423 8.34 -0.10 -54.02
CA PHE A 423 8.49 -0.80 -55.31
C PHE A 423 7.21 -0.73 -56.13
N ALA A 424 6.03 -1.00 -55.51
CA ALA A 424 4.76 -0.92 -56.21
C ALA A 424 4.44 0.51 -56.67
N GLN A 425 4.68 1.50 -55.80
CA GLN A 425 4.31 2.90 -56.05
C GLN A 425 5.24 3.60 -57.07
N ARG A 426 6.54 3.29 -57.11
CA ARG A 426 7.49 3.94 -57.99
C ARG A 426 7.24 3.67 -59.50
N GLU A 427 6.53 2.58 -59.82
CA GLU A 427 6.15 2.20 -61.20
C GLU A 427 4.83 2.85 -61.68
N MET A 428 4.17 3.59 -60.78
CA MET A 428 2.90 4.22 -61.11
C MET A 428 3.04 5.44 -62.02
N GLU A 429 2.01 5.72 -62.84
CA GLU A 429 1.98 6.76 -63.84
C GLU A 429 2.26 8.15 -63.25
N TYR A 430 1.76 8.46 -62.05
CA TYR A 430 1.98 9.77 -61.41
C TYR A 430 3.46 10.00 -61.02
N VAL A 431 4.19 8.95 -60.72
CA VAL A 431 5.64 9.02 -60.45
C VAL A 431 6.39 9.26 -61.74
N THR A 432 6.04 8.56 -62.82
CA THR A 432 6.62 8.74 -64.15
C THR A 432 6.35 10.15 -64.68
N ALA A 433 5.15 10.68 -64.54
CA ALA A 433 4.79 12.05 -64.86
C ALA A 433 5.65 13.07 -64.07
N ALA A 434 5.78 12.89 -62.74
CA ALA A 434 6.61 13.74 -61.91
C ALA A 434 8.10 13.76 -62.32
N LYS A 435 8.63 12.60 -62.68
CA LYS A 435 10.01 12.50 -63.24
C LYS A 435 10.16 13.24 -64.56
N THR A 436 9.17 13.09 -65.47
CA THR A 436 9.20 13.74 -66.79
C THR A 436 9.20 15.25 -66.72
N ILE A 437 8.50 15.85 -65.76
CA ILE A 437 8.48 17.30 -65.53
C ILE A 437 9.65 17.80 -64.67
N GLY A 438 10.63 16.95 -64.35
CA GLY A 438 11.88 17.30 -63.68
C GLY A 438 11.78 17.53 -62.17
N VAL A 439 10.77 16.94 -61.47
CA VAL A 439 10.69 16.98 -60.00
C VAL A 439 11.86 16.22 -59.40
N LYS A 440 12.55 16.82 -58.42
CA LYS A 440 13.67 16.18 -57.71
C LYS A 440 13.23 14.89 -57.01
N GLU A 441 14.04 13.84 -57.04
CA GLU A 441 13.73 12.51 -56.50
C GLU A 441 13.33 12.54 -55.03
N ASN A 442 14.02 13.31 -54.18
CA ASN A 442 13.62 13.45 -52.76
C ASN A 442 12.19 13.98 -52.62
N LYS A 443 11.76 14.92 -53.52
CA LYS A 443 10.41 15.47 -53.48
C LYS A 443 9.39 14.44 -53.95
N ILE A 444 9.75 13.61 -54.93
CA ILE A 444 8.92 12.49 -55.37
C ILE A 444 8.72 11.49 -54.25
N ILE A 445 9.78 11.08 -53.55
CA ILE A 445 9.74 10.14 -52.42
C ILE A 445 8.83 10.69 -51.31
N PHE A 446 9.22 11.84 -50.74
CA PHE A 446 8.60 12.32 -49.49
C PHE A 446 7.25 13.00 -49.71
N LYS A 447 6.97 13.62 -50.86
CA LYS A 447 5.75 14.38 -51.11
C LYS A 447 4.70 13.60 -51.90
N HIS A 448 5.13 12.63 -52.73
CA HIS A 448 4.20 11.92 -53.60
C HIS A 448 4.05 10.43 -53.25
N ILE A 449 5.13 9.71 -52.92
CA ILE A 449 5.05 8.26 -52.68
C ILE A 449 4.76 7.95 -51.23
N ILE A 450 5.53 8.48 -50.28
CA ILE A 450 5.36 8.18 -48.85
C ILE A 450 3.94 8.43 -48.35
N PRO A 451 3.27 9.55 -48.70
CA PRO A 451 1.87 9.73 -48.25
C PRO A 451 0.91 8.63 -48.70
N ASN A 452 1.12 8.06 -49.89
CA ASN A 452 0.31 6.94 -50.39
C ASN A 452 0.63 5.60 -49.70
N VAL A 453 1.83 5.46 -49.16
CA VAL A 453 2.28 4.27 -48.39
C VAL A 453 1.82 4.36 -46.93
N MET A 454 1.51 5.57 -46.42
CA MET A 454 1.20 5.80 -45.01
C MET A 454 0.00 5.02 -44.48
N SER A 455 -0.98 4.69 -45.34
CA SER A 455 -2.13 3.87 -44.92
C SER A 455 -1.70 2.49 -44.39
N VAL A 456 -0.79 1.84 -45.10
CA VAL A 456 -0.24 0.52 -44.69
C VAL A 456 0.70 0.68 -43.48
N VAL A 457 1.47 1.76 -43.45
CA VAL A 457 2.41 2.06 -42.35
C VAL A 457 1.66 2.30 -41.05
N LEU A 458 0.57 3.05 -41.05
CA LEU A 458 -0.24 3.34 -39.85
C LEU A 458 -0.80 2.07 -39.20
N VAL A 459 -1.31 1.15 -40.01
CA VAL A 459 -1.76 -0.16 -39.49
C VAL A 459 -0.61 -0.92 -38.83
N SER A 460 0.55 -0.94 -39.49
CA SER A 460 1.73 -1.63 -38.96
C SER A 460 2.27 -0.97 -37.67
N ILE A 461 2.18 0.34 -37.53
CA ILE A 461 2.55 1.09 -36.33
C ILE A 461 1.68 0.69 -35.14
N THR A 462 0.36 0.61 -35.31
CA THR A 462 -0.57 0.21 -34.24
C THR A 462 -0.31 -1.21 -33.74
N LEU A 463 -0.11 -2.16 -34.65
CA LEU A 463 0.23 -3.53 -34.27
C LEU A 463 1.61 -3.62 -33.59
N SER A 464 2.59 -2.83 -34.08
CA SER A 464 3.93 -2.77 -33.49
C SER A 464 3.90 -2.16 -32.08
N PHE A 465 2.97 -1.27 -31.79
CA PHE A 465 2.82 -0.68 -30.45
C PHE A 465 2.43 -1.74 -29.42
N GLY A 466 1.41 -2.56 -29.70
CA GLY A 466 1.04 -3.69 -28.84
C GLY A 466 2.19 -4.67 -28.60
N THR A 467 2.92 -5.02 -29.70
CA THR A 467 4.08 -5.90 -29.62
C THR A 467 5.22 -5.30 -28.80
N SER A 468 5.48 -3.99 -28.93
CA SER A 468 6.51 -3.29 -28.14
C SER A 468 6.18 -3.25 -26.65
N MET A 469 4.91 -3.05 -26.29
CA MET A 469 4.47 -3.14 -24.90
C MET A 469 4.68 -4.55 -24.32
N LEU A 470 4.32 -5.59 -25.08
CA LEU A 470 4.55 -6.98 -24.67
C LEU A 470 6.04 -7.28 -24.48
N THR A 471 6.88 -6.77 -25.37
CA THR A 471 8.33 -6.98 -25.31
C THR A 471 8.96 -6.25 -24.11
N GLU A 472 8.59 -4.99 -23.86
CA GLU A 472 9.00 -4.25 -22.65
C GLU A 472 8.60 -5.03 -21.40
N SER A 473 7.35 -5.47 -21.34
CA SER A 473 6.84 -6.21 -20.20
C SER A 473 7.55 -7.53 -19.99
N THR A 474 7.92 -8.22 -21.07
CA THR A 474 8.73 -9.45 -21.01
C THR A 474 10.13 -9.18 -20.46
N LEU A 475 10.80 -8.12 -20.93
CA LEU A 475 12.11 -7.73 -20.41
C LEU A 475 12.04 -7.34 -18.93
N SER A 476 11.02 -6.58 -18.54
CA SER A 476 10.78 -6.18 -17.14
C SER A 476 10.46 -7.39 -16.26
N TYR A 477 9.63 -8.32 -16.75
CA TYR A 477 9.32 -9.58 -16.07
C TYR A 477 10.57 -10.43 -15.82
N LEU A 478 11.48 -10.50 -16.80
CA LEU A 478 12.76 -11.20 -16.69
C LEU A 478 13.83 -10.45 -15.87
N GLY A 479 13.52 -9.25 -15.38
CA GLY A 479 14.45 -8.45 -14.54
C GLY A 479 15.40 -7.55 -15.32
N PHE A 480 15.30 -7.48 -16.65
CA PHE A 480 16.13 -6.63 -17.52
C PHE A 480 15.47 -5.33 -17.95
N GLY A 481 14.25 -5.07 -17.47
CA GLY A 481 13.52 -3.83 -17.66
C GLY A 481 13.81 -2.76 -16.61
N ILE A 482 12.79 -1.97 -16.30
CA ILE A 482 12.85 -0.93 -15.26
C ILE A 482 12.81 -1.58 -13.88
N PRO A 483 13.81 -1.30 -12.99
CA PRO A 483 13.82 -1.87 -11.66
C PRO A 483 12.79 -1.20 -10.74
N ALA A 484 12.41 -1.92 -9.68
CA ALA A 484 11.70 -1.31 -8.56
C ALA A 484 12.51 -0.14 -7.96
N PRO A 485 11.87 0.89 -7.38
CA PRO A 485 10.45 0.98 -7.04
C PRO A 485 9.53 1.46 -8.15
N THR A 486 10.06 1.94 -9.29
CA THR A 486 9.27 2.48 -10.40
C THR A 486 8.38 1.39 -11.01
N PRO A 487 7.04 1.55 -11.03
CA PRO A 487 6.17 0.52 -11.56
C PRO A 487 6.19 0.50 -13.09
N THR A 488 6.20 -0.71 -13.66
CA THR A 488 5.76 -1.03 -15.02
C THR A 488 4.84 -2.24 -14.93
N TRP A 489 3.96 -2.45 -15.92
CA TRP A 489 3.12 -3.65 -15.88
C TRP A 489 3.94 -4.94 -15.91
N GLY A 490 5.10 -4.93 -16.59
CA GLY A 490 6.01 -6.07 -16.64
C GLY A 490 6.62 -6.39 -15.27
N ASN A 491 7.16 -5.41 -14.55
CA ASN A 491 7.75 -5.67 -13.24
C ASN A 491 6.70 -5.93 -12.15
N MET A 492 5.46 -5.44 -12.31
CA MET A 492 4.35 -5.84 -11.44
C MET A 492 3.96 -7.31 -11.64
N LEU A 493 3.95 -7.79 -12.89
CA LEU A 493 3.70 -9.19 -13.23
C LEU A 493 4.82 -10.13 -12.79
N SER A 494 6.07 -9.65 -12.65
CA SER A 494 7.19 -10.49 -12.19
C SER A 494 6.99 -11.02 -10.76
N ASN A 495 6.18 -10.36 -9.96
CA ASN A 495 5.78 -10.82 -8.63
C ASN A 495 5.02 -12.17 -8.68
N ALA A 496 4.39 -12.51 -9.82
CA ALA A 496 3.76 -13.81 -10.04
C ALA A 496 4.76 -14.99 -10.16
N ASN A 497 6.07 -14.76 -10.10
CA ASN A 497 7.07 -15.83 -9.99
C ASN A 497 7.19 -16.37 -8.56
N ASN A 498 6.63 -15.67 -7.57
CA ASN A 498 6.69 -16.08 -6.17
C ASN A 498 5.41 -16.82 -5.78
N SER A 499 5.54 -18.08 -5.35
CA SER A 499 4.41 -18.92 -4.94
C SER A 499 3.62 -18.36 -3.75
N VAL A 500 4.28 -17.65 -2.85
CA VAL A 500 3.63 -16.99 -1.71
C VAL A 500 2.73 -15.84 -2.20
N ILE A 501 3.22 -15.06 -3.16
CA ILE A 501 2.46 -13.95 -3.75
C ILE A 501 1.29 -14.48 -4.58
N ILE A 502 1.47 -15.53 -5.37
CA ILE A 502 0.37 -16.15 -6.14
C ILE A 502 -0.77 -16.58 -5.20
N GLN A 503 -0.43 -17.21 -4.07
CA GLN A 503 -1.43 -17.78 -3.17
C GLN A 503 -2.10 -16.74 -2.26
N ASN A 504 -1.35 -15.77 -1.76
CA ASN A 504 -1.82 -14.86 -0.71
C ASN A 504 -2.18 -13.46 -1.23
N TYR A 505 -1.69 -13.09 -2.43
CA TYR A 505 -1.87 -11.77 -3.03
C TYR A 505 -2.29 -11.91 -4.50
N TRP A 506 -3.28 -12.77 -4.79
CA TRP A 506 -3.73 -13.07 -6.16
C TRP A 506 -4.11 -11.81 -6.96
N TRP A 507 -4.62 -10.78 -6.29
CA TRP A 507 -4.98 -9.50 -6.90
C TRP A 507 -3.77 -8.72 -7.45
N ASN A 508 -2.58 -8.99 -6.94
CA ASN A 508 -1.34 -8.30 -7.33
C ASN A 508 -0.98 -8.54 -8.81
N TRP A 509 -1.31 -9.70 -9.34
CA TRP A 509 -1.03 -10.05 -10.73
C TRP A 509 -2.29 -10.14 -11.60
N VAL A 510 -3.44 -10.51 -11.06
CA VAL A 510 -4.69 -10.66 -11.81
C VAL A 510 -5.15 -9.34 -12.39
N PHE A 511 -5.23 -8.27 -11.61
CA PHE A 511 -5.65 -6.97 -12.11
C PHE A 511 -4.69 -6.40 -13.15
N VAL A 512 -3.39 -6.58 -12.96
CA VAL A 512 -2.38 -6.14 -13.93
C VAL A 512 -2.51 -6.91 -15.23
N GLY A 513 -2.65 -8.24 -15.16
CA GLY A 513 -2.84 -9.10 -16.34
C GLY A 513 -4.10 -8.76 -17.12
N LEU A 514 -5.22 -8.53 -16.43
CA LEU A 514 -6.49 -8.12 -17.05
C LEU A 514 -6.38 -6.78 -17.78
N ILE A 515 -5.88 -5.74 -17.12
CA ILE A 515 -5.75 -4.40 -17.74
C ILE A 515 -4.74 -4.41 -18.88
N PHE A 516 -3.64 -5.14 -18.73
CA PHE A 516 -2.66 -5.31 -19.79
C PHE A 516 -3.24 -6.02 -21.02
N GLY A 517 -3.94 -7.15 -20.81
CA GLY A 517 -4.63 -7.88 -21.86
C GLY A 517 -5.70 -7.04 -22.58
N LEU A 518 -6.54 -6.32 -21.81
CA LEU A 518 -7.53 -5.41 -22.37
C LEU A 518 -6.88 -4.29 -23.19
N SER A 519 -5.77 -3.71 -22.71
CA SER A 519 -5.04 -2.67 -23.44
C SER A 519 -4.51 -3.20 -24.78
N CYS A 520 -3.96 -4.42 -24.82
CA CYS A 520 -3.51 -5.04 -26.05
C CYS A 520 -4.68 -5.27 -27.04
N VAL A 521 -5.82 -5.74 -26.54
CA VAL A 521 -7.03 -5.92 -27.38
C VAL A 521 -7.52 -4.58 -27.93
N CYS A 522 -7.60 -3.54 -27.09
CA CYS A 522 -8.01 -2.21 -27.55
C CYS A 522 -7.08 -1.65 -28.62
N ILE A 523 -5.77 -1.80 -28.47
CA ILE A 523 -4.79 -1.34 -29.46
C ILE A 523 -4.97 -2.08 -30.77
N ASN A 524 -5.16 -3.41 -30.75
CA ASN A 524 -5.42 -4.19 -31.95
C ASN A 524 -6.73 -3.77 -32.64
N LEU A 525 -7.80 -3.57 -31.89
CA LEU A 525 -9.06 -3.07 -32.44
C LEU A 525 -8.94 -1.68 -33.08
N ILE A 526 -8.14 -0.77 -32.48
CA ILE A 526 -7.81 0.53 -33.08
C ILE A 526 -7.06 0.32 -34.41
N GLY A 527 -6.09 -0.61 -34.43
CA GLY A 527 -5.35 -0.95 -35.64
C GLY A 527 -6.24 -1.49 -36.75
N ASP A 528 -7.14 -2.39 -36.43
CA ASP A 528 -8.12 -2.93 -37.38
C ASP A 528 -9.10 -1.86 -37.88
N GLY A 529 -9.62 -1.02 -36.98
CA GLY A 529 -10.49 0.10 -37.36
C GLY A 529 -9.78 1.12 -38.27
N LEU A 530 -8.50 1.42 -38.01
CA LEU A 530 -7.70 2.27 -38.89
C LEU A 530 -7.48 1.61 -40.27
N ARG A 531 -7.25 0.31 -40.32
CA ARG A 531 -7.13 -0.43 -41.57
C ARG A 531 -8.41 -0.33 -42.40
N ASP A 532 -9.57 -0.57 -41.77
CA ASP A 532 -10.86 -0.52 -42.46
C ASP A 532 -11.21 0.89 -42.96
N ALA A 533 -10.89 1.93 -42.15
CA ALA A 533 -11.09 3.32 -42.52
C ALA A 533 -10.18 3.81 -43.65
N LEU A 534 -8.98 3.23 -43.78
CA LEU A 534 -7.99 3.60 -44.79
C LEU A 534 -8.03 2.70 -46.04
N ASP A 535 -8.85 1.65 -46.06
CA ASP A 535 -9.02 0.78 -47.22
C ASP A 535 -9.93 1.47 -48.27
N PRO A 536 -9.41 1.84 -49.47
CA PRO A 536 -10.21 2.50 -50.50
C PRO A 536 -11.40 1.67 -50.99
N LYS A 537 -11.34 0.33 -50.83
CA LYS A 537 -12.40 -0.59 -51.28
C LYS A 537 -13.60 -0.63 -50.30
N SER A 538 -13.48 -0.11 -49.10
CA SER A 538 -14.59 -0.10 -48.14
C SER A 538 -15.68 0.93 -48.46
N ASN A 539 -15.36 1.93 -49.28
CA ASN A 539 -16.31 2.98 -49.72
C ASN A 539 -17.18 2.58 -50.92
N GLU A 540 -17.07 1.36 -51.46
CA GLU A 540 -17.89 0.88 -52.57
C GLU A 540 -19.05 -0.05 -52.12
N ARG A 541 -19.36 -0.11 -50.81
CA ARG A 541 -20.50 -0.88 -50.31
C ARG A 541 -21.58 0.01 -49.70
#